data_45b9a53e702e7ce5403c753635eebd07
#
_entry.id   45b9a53e702e7ce5403c753635eebd07
#
_cell.length_a   1.000
_cell.length_b   1.000
_cell.length_c   1.000
_cell.angle_alpha   90.00
_cell.angle_beta   90.00
_cell.angle_gamma   90.00
#
_symmetry.space_group_name_H-M   'P 1'
#
loop_
_entity.id
_entity.type
_entity.pdbx_description
1 polymer ?
#
loop_
_entity_poly.entity_id
_entity_poly.type
_entity_poly.pdbx_seq_one_letter_code
_entity_poly.pdbx_strand_id
1 'polypeptide(L)'
;MQRAALASIVVLLASLAPAFGEAVTPRPIPRLERVEGRFRLLVDGEPFLVLGAQSHNSSASDPAALARFFEGVKALGANTAEAPVYWELLEPEPGRYDFRLVDALVAGARQAGVRLVVLWFASWKNGEMHYAPAWVKRDVWTYRRVVGPGGDEREILSPTCAAARDADARAFAALMRHLKATDEADRTVILVQVENETGLMGTDRDYSEEATRLFRSAVPDELTRYLSAHRGALAPSLDEAWARGGRRNSGTWSEVLGEMAAEAFSAWHVARYVDAVAAAGKEAYALPMYANAWLINPGDERAGRWPSGGPTVHVLDVWKAAAPHVDLLAPDFYQPKVQEIAALYARPDNPLFVPEIALSPHYAAFAFPILARFDGLGVAPFGVEPDGKGEAAAAMEEYARVYRVLKPLLPLVARHQGTGRLHAILQDVEPRQVLRLGSRVALVASFPRPHDLRGPLGGGLVVELAPDDLVVAGCGIDFVARDLEAPLVDPHQWATRQPVLSIDEGTFEGERWVPGRRLNGDERWVRLPEEGAILRVRLRLP
;
A
#
# COMPACT_ATOMS: atom_id res chain seq x y z
N MET A 1 56.79 30.18 74.38
CA MET A 1 55.63 29.25 74.45
C MET A 1 54.69 29.58 73.30
N GLN A 2 54.87 28.94 72.18
CA GLN A 2 54.00 29.07 71.00
C GLN A 2 53.51 27.63 70.64
N ARG A 3 52.21 27.42 70.67
CA ARG A 3 51.59 26.20 70.25
C ARG A 3 51.32 26.29 68.75
N ALA A 4 51.87 25.35 67.99
CA ALA A 4 51.56 25.15 66.57
C ALA A 4 50.30 24.31 66.45
N ALA A 5 49.34 24.80 65.68
CA ALA A 5 48.12 24.05 65.33
C ALA A 5 48.37 23.34 63.99
N LEU A 6 48.29 22.02 63.97
CA LEU A 6 48.24 21.21 62.74
C LEU A 6 46.82 21.25 62.16
N ALA A 7 46.68 21.72 60.93
CA ALA A 7 45.46 21.58 60.16
C ALA A 7 45.55 20.30 59.30
N SER A 8 44.63 19.36 59.55
CA SER A 8 44.48 18.16 58.75
C SER A 8 43.63 18.45 57.50
N ILE A 9 44.22 18.33 56.34
CA ILE A 9 43.50 18.38 55.06
C ILE A 9 42.92 17.02 54.78
N VAL A 10 41.60 16.91 54.80
CA VAL A 10 40.86 15.73 54.31
C VAL A 10 40.64 15.90 52.83
N VAL A 11 41.32 15.11 52.01
CA VAL A 11 41.08 15.02 50.58
C VAL A 11 39.93 14.07 50.33
N LEU A 12 38.74 14.58 49.94
CA LEU A 12 37.66 13.80 49.44
C LEU A 12 37.97 13.35 48.02
N LEU A 13 38.30 12.08 47.83
CA LEU A 13 38.33 11.44 46.50
C LEU A 13 36.87 11.13 46.09
N ALA A 14 36.30 11.98 45.24
CA ALA A 14 35.06 11.67 44.56
C ALA A 14 35.36 10.64 43.47
N SER A 15 34.90 9.38 43.70
CA SER A 15 34.92 8.34 42.69
C SER A 15 33.89 8.66 41.59
N LEU A 16 34.37 9.11 40.44
CA LEU A 16 33.58 9.13 39.20
C LEU A 16 33.33 7.68 38.78
N ALA A 17 32.12 7.14 39.06
CA ALA A 17 31.63 5.95 38.44
C ALA A 17 31.35 6.28 36.95
N PRO A 18 31.79 5.45 35.98
CA PRO A 18 31.38 5.65 34.60
C PRO A 18 29.86 5.43 34.52
N ALA A 19 29.15 6.42 34.00
CA ALA A 19 27.75 6.25 33.60
C ALA A 19 27.72 5.15 32.53
N PHE A 20 27.26 3.96 32.89
CA PHE A 20 26.89 2.96 31.91
C PHE A 20 25.78 3.57 31.06
N GLY A 21 26.10 3.93 29.82
CA GLY A 21 25.09 4.29 28.83
C GLY A 21 24.07 3.16 28.78
N GLU A 22 22.79 3.49 28.89
CA GLU A 22 21.71 2.55 28.63
C GLU A 22 22.02 1.84 27.30
N ALA A 23 22.12 0.52 27.33
CA ALA A 23 22.27 -0.29 26.14
C ALA A 23 21.06 0.03 25.27
N VAL A 24 21.27 0.78 24.19
CA VAL A 24 20.22 1.06 23.19
C VAL A 24 19.79 -0.30 22.65
N THR A 25 18.65 -0.78 23.09
CA THR A 25 18.05 -2.01 22.54
C THR A 25 17.91 -1.81 21.04
N PRO A 26 18.46 -2.71 20.21
CA PRO A 26 18.32 -2.58 18.76
C PRO A 26 16.83 -2.51 18.42
N ARG A 27 16.43 -1.43 17.77
CA ARG A 27 15.04 -1.30 17.31
C ARG A 27 14.78 -2.43 16.31
N PRO A 28 13.58 -3.06 16.31
CA PRO A 28 13.27 -4.13 15.37
C PRO A 28 13.24 -3.60 13.93
N ILE A 29 13.61 -4.47 12.98
CA ILE A 29 13.44 -4.17 11.55
C ILE A 29 11.96 -3.98 11.21
N PRO A 30 11.63 -3.23 10.15
CA PRO A 30 10.27 -3.12 9.65
C PRO A 30 9.66 -4.51 9.40
N ARG A 31 8.40 -4.70 9.79
CA ARG A 31 7.72 -5.98 9.62
C ARG A 31 6.21 -5.83 9.55
N LEU A 32 5.56 -6.77 8.88
CA LEU A 32 4.12 -6.99 8.99
C LEU A 32 3.85 -7.90 10.19
N GLU A 33 2.97 -7.46 11.06
CA GLU A 33 2.58 -8.23 12.24
C GLU A 33 1.07 -8.32 12.33
N ARG A 34 0.56 -9.47 12.75
CA ARG A 34 -0.86 -9.66 12.97
C ARG A 34 -1.20 -9.39 14.43
N VAL A 35 -1.81 -8.23 14.68
CA VAL A 35 -2.23 -7.79 16.01
C VAL A 35 -3.76 -7.81 16.07
N GLU A 36 -4.34 -8.52 17.06
CA GLU A 36 -5.80 -8.63 17.21
C GLU A 36 -6.54 -9.07 15.93
N GLY A 37 -5.93 -9.98 15.19
CA GLY A 37 -6.50 -10.52 13.94
C GLY A 37 -6.28 -9.69 12.69
N ARG A 38 -5.54 -8.57 12.77
CA ARG A 38 -5.26 -7.63 11.67
C ARG A 38 -3.79 -7.46 11.44
N PHE A 39 -3.45 -7.15 10.20
CA PHE A 39 -2.09 -6.81 9.85
C PHE A 39 -1.79 -5.34 10.16
N ARG A 40 -0.60 -5.09 10.68
CA ARG A 40 0.00 -3.77 10.86
C ARG A 40 1.40 -3.77 10.31
N LEU A 41 1.74 -2.74 9.56
CA LEU A 41 3.13 -2.45 9.23
C LEU A 41 3.75 -1.75 10.44
N LEU A 42 4.74 -2.39 11.05
CA LEU A 42 5.48 -1.82 12.18
C LEU A 42 6.82 -1.29 11.68
N VAL A 43 7.09 -0.03 11.97
CA VAL A 43 8.37 0.64 11.74
C VAL A 43 8.89 1.15 13.06
N ASP A 44 10.11 0.83 13.42
CA ASP A 44 10.69 1.10 14.74
C ASP A 44 9.86 0.52 15.93
N GLY A 45 9.05 -0.50 15.65
CA GLY A 45 8.17 -1.14 16.62
C GLY A 45 6.78 -0.52 16.75
N GLU A 46 6.52 0.60 16.08
CA GLU A 46 5.25 1.33 16.14
C GLU A 46 4.44 1.15 14.84
N PRO A 47 3.10 1.14 14.90
CA PRO A 47 2.25 1.11 13.71
C PRO A 47 2.53 2.29 12.78
N PHE A 48 2.77 1.99 11.51
CA PHE A 48 3.07 2.97 10.49
C PHE A 48 2.07 2.88 9.33
N LEU A 49 1.46 4.01 8.98
CA LEU A 49 0.57 4.13 7.82
C LEU A 49 1.27 4.95 6.74
N VAL A 50 1.24 4.45 5.51
CA VAL A 50 1.89 5.05 4.36
C VAL A 50 0.99 6.11 3.73
N LEU A 51 1.45 7.37 3.72
CA LEU A 51 1.06 8.39 2.76
C LEU A 51 2.20 8.49 1.75
N GLY A 52 2.10 7.71 0.70
CA GLY A 52 3.16 7.48 -0.26
C GLY A 52 3.21 8.53 -1.37
N ALA A 53 4.30 8.48 -2.11
CA ALA A 53 4.52 9.21 -3.34
C ALA A 53 5.40 8.35 -4.23
N GLN A 54 4.86 7.86 -5.36
CA GLN A 54 5.60 7.00 -6.27
C GLN A 54 6.19 7.81 -7.43
N SER A 55 7.43 7.52 -7.79
CA SER A 55 8.12 8.15 -8.92
C SER A 55 7.63 7.62 -10.27
N HIS A 56 7.91 8.35 -11.35
CA HIS A 56 7.83 7.77 -12.69
C HIS A 56 8.87 6.65 -12.91
N ASN A 57 8.60 5.80 -13.90
CA ASN A 57 9.36 4.57 -14.18
C ASN A 57 10.87 4.76 -14.31
N SER A 58 11.34 5.92 -14.76
CA SER A 58 12.77 6.15 -15.04
C SER A 58 13.43 7.18 -14.12
N SER A 59 12.71 7.74 -13.16
CA SER A 59 13.20 8.86 -12.34
C SER A 59 14.39 8.47 -11.44
N ALA A 60 14.48 7.23 -11.01
CA ALA A 60 15.60 6.74 -10.20
C ALA A 60 16.83 6.30 -11.02
N SER A 61 16.79 6.42 -12.36
CA SER A 61 17.93 6.07 -13.23
C SER A 61 18.95 7.19 -13.39
N ASP A 62 18.62 8.41 -12.93
CA ASP A 62 19.47 9.60 -13.00
C ASP A 62 19.37 10.41 -11.71
N PRO A 63 20.51 10.84 -11.11
CA PRO A 63 20.50 11.57 -9.85
C PRO A 63 19.73 12.90 -9.89
N ALA A 64 19.73 13.63 -11.04
CA ALA A 64 19.01 14.89 -11.14
C ALA A 64 17.50 14.67 -11.24
N ALA A 65 17.06 13.63 -11.96
CA ALA A 65 15.66 13.24 -12.00
C ALA A 65 15.18 12.78 -10.62
N LEU A 66 16.00 11.99 -9.93
CA LEU A 66 15.72 11.54 -8.56
C LEU A 66 15.58 12.71 -7.57
N ALA A 67 16.43 13.75 -7.68
CA ALA A 67 16.31 14.95 -6.85
C ALA A 67 14.96 15.67 -7.08
N ARG A 68 14.53 15.83 -8.33
CA ARG A 68 13.21 16.40 -8.66
C ARG A 68 12.05 15.57 -8.10
N PHE A 69 12.15 14.24 -8.15
CA PHE A 69 11.17 13.37 -7.52
C PHE A 69 11.02 13.67 -6.01
N PHE A 70 12.12 13.81 -5.27
CA PHE A 70 12.07 14.15 -3.84
C PHE A 70 11.52 15.55 -3.57
N GLU A 71 11.63 16.50 -4.52
CA GLU A 71 10.91 17.78 -4.44
C GLU A 71 9.39 17.56 -4.51
N GLY A 72 8.92 16.69 -5.41
CA GLY A 72 7.52 16.27 -5.48
C GLY A 72 7.03 15.59 -4.21
N VAL A 73 7.80 14.66 -3.64
CA VAL A 73 7.50 13.98 -2.36
C VAL A 73 7.27 15.01 -1.24
N LYS A 74 8.13 16.02 -1.14
CA LYS A 74 8.01 17.10 -0.15
C LYS A 74 6.80 17.99 -0.40
N ALA A 75 6.56 18.36 -1.67
CA ALA A 75 5.41 19.19 -2.06
C ALA A 75 4.09 18.51 -1.73
N LEU A 76 4.01 17.20 -1.93
CA LEU A 76 2.86 16.39 -1.58
C LEU A 76 2.64 16.27 -0.06
N GLY A 77 3.68 16.44 0.73
CA GLY A 77 3.66 16.22 2.18
C GLY A 77 3.65 14.74 2.56
N ALA A 78 4.06 13.86 1.65
CA ALA A 78 4.15 12.42 1.88
C ALA A 78 5.07 12.09 3.07
N ASN A 79 4.89 10.92 3.67
CA ASN A 79 5.79 10.37 4.69
C ASN A 79 6.65 9.22 4.15
N THR A 80 6.37 8.78 2.92
CA THR A 80 7.05 7.65 2.28
C THR A 80 7.24 7.95 0.80
N ALA A 81 8.44 7.71 0.29
CA ALA A 81 8.75 7.69 -1.14
C ALA A 81 8.71 6.26 -1.66
N GLU A 82 8.25 6.06 -2.90
CA GLU A 82 8.28 4.78 -3.60
C GLU A 82 9.02 4.95 -4.92
N ALA A 83 10.12 4.20 -5.10
CA ALA A 83 10.95 4.38 -6.29
C ALA A 83 11.67 3.09 -6.72
N PRO A 84 11.90 2.91 -8.04
CA PRO A 84 12.47 1.69 -8.57
C PRO A 84 13.98 1.59 -8.37
N VAL A 85 14.42 0.34 -8.23
CA VAL A 85 15.77 -0.12 -8.48
C VAL A 85 15.72 -1.05 -9.69
N TYR A 86 16.54 -0.78 -10.67
CA TYR A 86 16.50 -1.45 -11.97
C TYR A 86 17.56 -2.55 -12.05
N TRP A 87 17.17 -3.78 -12.39
CA TRP A 87 18.12 -4.90 -12.53
C TRP A 87 19.21 -4.58 -13.55
N GLU A 88 18.85 -4.03 -14.72
CA GLU A 88 19.80 -3.71 -15.80
C GLU A 88 20.87 -2.68 -15.39
N LEU A 89 20.57 -1.79 -14.45
CA LEU A 89 21.52 -0.79 -13.95
C LEU A 89 22.27 -1.31 -12.71
N LEU A 90 21.62 -2.14 -11.91
CA LEU A 90 22.25 -2.77 -10.75
C LEU A 90 23.29 -3.83 -11.16
N GLU A 91 22.98 -4.65 -12.19
CA GLU A 91 23.85 -5.74 -12.67
C GLU A 91 24.08 -5.62 -14.19
N PRO A 92 24.85 -4.60 -14.65
CA PRO A 92 25.10 -4.37 -16.08
C PRO A 92 25.88 -5.52 -16.75
N GLU A 93 26.65 -6.27 -16.00
CA GLU A 93 27.38 -7.48 -16.41
C GLU A 93 27.12 -8.58 -15.37
N PRO A 94 27.05 -9.87 -15.76
CA PRO A 94 26.76 -10.96 -14.84
C PRO A 94 27.66 -10.96 -13.61
N GLY A 95 27.07 -10.87 -12.41
CA GLY A 95 27.78 -10.88 -11.13
C GLY A 95 28.51 -9.58 -10.76
N ARG A 96 28.41 -8.53 -11.59
CA ARG A 96 29.01 -7.22 -11.33
C ARG A 96 27.93 -6.21 -10.95
N TYR A 97 27.88 -5.86 -9.68
CA TYR A 97 26.86 -4.98 -9.11
C TYR A 97 27.32 -3.54 -8.97
N ASP A 98 26.45 -2.59 -9.31
CA ASP A 98 26.63 -1.15 -9.13
C ASP A 98 25.52 -0.61 -8.22
N PHE A 99 25.85 -0.23 -7.00
CA PHE A 99 24.90 0.25 -6.00
C PHE A 99 24.80 1.77 -5.91
N ARG A 100 25.51 2.55 -6.77
CA ARG A 100 25.54 4.02 -6.68
C ARG A 100 24.15 4.66 -6.74
N LEU A 101 23.25 4.16 -7.59
CA LEU A 101 21.88 4.67 -7.68
C LEU A 101 21.04 4.26 -6.47
N VAL A 102 21.26 3.06 -5.92
CA VAL A 102 20.62 2.60 -4.69
C VAL A 102 21.01 3.49 -3.52
N ASP A 103 22.31 3.78 -3.38
CA ASP A 103 22.83 4.66 -2.32
C ASP A 103 22.27 6.09 -2.46
N ALA A 104 22.19 6.61 -3.69
CA ALA A 104 21.59 7.92 -3.96
C ALA A 104 20.10 7.96 -3.61
N LEU A 105 19.35 6.89 -3.91
CA LEU A 105 17.93 6.76 -3.58
C LEU A 105 17.71 6.76 -2.06
N VAL A 106 18.44 5.93 -1.32
CA VAL A 106 18.34 5.85 0.14
C VAL A 106 18.76 7.17 0.79
N ALA A 107 19.86 7.80 0.32
CA ALA A 107 20.31 9.10 0.80
C ALA A 107 19.28 10.22 0.54
N GLY A 108 18.65 10.21 -0.64
CA GLY A 108 17.59 11.15 -0.99
C GLY A 108 16.37 11.05 -0.07
N ALA A 109 15.93 9.82 0.24
CA ALA A 109 14.83 9.59 1.19
C ALA A 109 15.18 10.10 2.61
N ARG A 110 16.39 9.84 3.09
CA ARG A 110 16.89 10.35 4.38
C ARG A 110 16.94 11.88 4.39
N GLN A 111 17.47 12.49 3.34
CA GLN A 111 17.51 13.95 3.21
C GLN A 111 16.10 14.58 3.15
N ALA A 112 15.15 13.89 2.52
CA ALA A 112 13.76 14.31 2.49
C ALA A 112 13.04 14.09 3.82
N GLY A 113 13.60 13.30 4.74
CA GLY A 113 12.99 12.93 6.03
C GLY A 113 11.79 11.99 5.89
N VAL A 114 11.80 11.11 4.87
CA VAL A 114 10.74 10.16 4.58
C VAL A 114 11.24 8.72 4.61
N ARG A 115 10.33 7.76 4.79
CA ARG A 115 10.62 6.34 4.59
C ARG A 115 10.64 6.02 3.10
N LEU A 116 11.14 4.83 2.76
CA LEU A 116 11.28 4.38 1.38
C LEU A 116 10.66 2.99 1.18
N VAL A 117 9.87 2.86 0.13
CA VAL A 117 9.50 1.58 -0.46
C VAL A 117 10.34 1.41 -1.73
N VAL A 118 11.09 0.33 -1.79
CA VAL A 118 11.91 0.00 -2.96
C VAL A 118 11.08 -0.88 -3.90
N LEU A 119 11.02 -0.49 -5.18
CA LEU A 119 10.37 -1.25 -6.23
C LEU A 119 11.43 -2.00 -7.05
N TRP A 120 11.44 -3.32 -7.00
CA TRP A 120 12.36 -4.13 -7.80
C TRP A 120 11.82 -4.29 -9.22
N PHE A 121 12.35 -3.51 -10.17
CA PHE A 121 12.02 -3.60 -11.58
C PHE A 121 13.06 -4.50 -12.27
N ALA A 122 12.64 -5.73 -12.61
CA ALA A 122 13.55 -6.74 -13.14
C ALA A 122 12.96 -7.54 -14.30
N SER A 123 12.49 -8.75 -14.01
CA SER A 123 11.95 -9.66 -15.03
C SER A 123 10.62 -9.21 -15.57
N TRP A 124 9.84 -8.44 -14.78
CA TRP A 124 8.57 -7.87 -15.22
C TRP A 124 8.44 -6.39 -14.90
N LYS A 125 7.90 -5.65 -15.86
CA LYS A 125 7.24 -4.37 -15.75
C LYS A 125 6.09 -4.34 -16.75
N ASN A 126 4.85 -4.19 -16.26
CA ASN A 126 3.65 -4.17 -17.08
C ASN A 126 3.47 -5.46 -17.93
N GLY A 127 3.85 -6.61 -17.37
CA GLY A 127 3.77 -7.90 -18.06
C GLY A 127 4.81 -8.16 -19.13
N GLU A 128 5.89 -7.34 -19.21
CA GLU A 128 6.98 -7.45 -20.17
C GLU A 128 8.35 -7.28 -19.48
N MET A 129 9.45 -7.73 -20.15
CA MET A 129 10.79 -7.75 -19.55
C MET A 129 11.60 -6.46 -19.79
N HIS A 130 11.03 -5.31 -19.53
CA HIS A 130 11.67 -4.02 -19.86
C HIS A 130 13.02 -3.81 -19.17
N TYR A 131 13.17 -4.21 -17.91
CA TYR A 131 14.32 -3.91 -17.05
C TYR A 131 15.29 -5.10 -16.82
N ALA A 132 15.09 -6.21 -17.51
CA ALA A 132 16.08 -7.28 -17.53
C ALA A 132 17.38 -6.78 -18.20
N PRO A 133 18.57 -7.15 -17.70
CA PRO A 133 19.84 -6.71 -18.26
C PRO A 133 20.07 -7.13 -19.71
N ALA A 134 20.90 -6.38 -20.43
CA ALA A 134 21.21 -6.66 -21.84
C ALA A 134 21.76 -8.07 -22.07
N TRP A 135 22.51 -8.63 -21.12
CA TRP A 135 23.04 -9.99 -21.21
C TRP A 135 21.94 -11.05 -21.08
N VAL A 136 20.86 -10.81 -20.32
CA VAL A 136 19.65 -11.64 -20.28
C VAL A 136 18.88 -11.51 -21.60
N LYS A 137 18.66 -10.28 -22.06
CA LYS A 137 17.89 -10.00 -23.28
C LYS A 137 18.53 -10.58 -24.55
N ARG A 138 19.85 -10.73 -24.59
CA ARG A 138 20.58 -11.25 -25.76
C ARG A 138 20.67 -12.77 -25.82
N ASP A 139 20.67 -13.45 -24.67
CA ASP A 139 20.81 -14.91 -24.60
C ASP A 139 19.45 -15.60 -24.47
N VAL A 140 18.73 -15.66 -25.59
CA VAL A 140 17.40 -16.28 -25.66
C VAL A 140 17.42 -17.80 -25.45
N TRP A 141 18.57 -18.42 -25.57
CA TRP A 141 18.72 -19.88 -25.35
C TRP A 141 18.75 -20.23 -23.87
N THR A 142 19.46 -19.46 -23.09
CA THR A 142 19.52 -19.64 -21.65
C THR A 142 18.30 -19.04 -20.94
N TYR A 143 17.91 -17.80 -21.36
CA TYR A 143 16.82 -17.03 -20.75
C TYR A 143 15.60 -17.05 -21.68
N ARG A 144 14.89 -18.19 -21.65
CA ARG A 144 13.80 -18.46 -22.58
C ARG A 144 12.64 -17.47 -22.43
N ARG A 145 12.06 -17.15 -23.58
CA ARG A 145 10.89 -16.27 -23.72
C ARG A 145 9.61 -17.05 -23.66
N VAL A 146 8.54 -16.32 -23.34
CA VAL A 146 7.16 -16.76 -23.53
C VAL A 146 6.89 -16.93 -25.01
N VAL A 147 6.22 -18.01 -25.39
CA VAL A 147 5.72 -18.28 -26.74
C VAL A 147 4.21 -18.06 -26.73
N GLY A 148 3.70 -17.23 -27.64
CA GLY A 148 2.27 -17.01 -27.85
C GLY A 148 1.57 -18.20 -28.50
N PRO A 149 0.23 -18.21 -28.57
CA PRO A 149 -0.55 -19.32 -29.14
C PRO A 149 -0.31 -19.51 -30.65
N GLY A 150 0.21 -18.50 -31.34
CA GLY A 150 0.61 -18.57 -32.74
C GLY A 150 2.02 -19.09 -32.98
N GLY A 151 2.79 -19.40 -31.93
CA GLY A 151 4.19 -19.82 -32.02
C GLY A 151 5.18 -18.65 -32.05
N ASP A 152 4.71 -17.41 -31.86
CA ASP A 152 5.51 -16.21 -31.83
C ASP A 152 6.15 -15.99 -30.44
N GLU A 153 7.44 -15.68 -30.40
CA GLU A 153 8.11 -15.28 -29.16
C GLU A 153 7.64 -13.88 -28.72
N ARG A 154 7.46 -13.73 -27.40
CA ARG A 154 7.10 -12.48 -26.75
C ARG A 154 8.30 -11.88 -26.01
N GLU A 155 8.32 -10.56 -25.88
CA GLU A 155 9.32 -9.85 -25.06
C GLU A 155 9.05 -10.03 -23.56
N ILE A 156 8.88 -11.29 -23.14
CA ILE A 156 8.52 -11.70 -21.77
C ILE A 156 9.38 -12.92 -21.42
N LEU A 157 10.05 -12.89 -20.28
CA LEU A 157 10.74 -14.08 -19.77
C LEU A 157 9.71 -15.15 -19.36
N SER A 158 9.96 -16.39 -19.78
CA SER A 158 9.09 -17.49 -19.40
C SER A 158 9.11 -17.71 -17.88
N PRO A 159 7.97 -17.72 -17.20
CA PRO A 159 7.93 -18.01 -15.76
C PRO A 159 8.37 -19.42 -15.40
N THR A 160 8.51 -20.30 -16.39
CA THR A 160 9.08 -21.65 -16.21
C THR A 160 10.59 -21.69 -16.45
N CYS A 161 11.24 -20.59 -16.84
CA CYS A 161 12.67 -20.52 -17.08
C CYS A 161 13.45 -20.41 -15.76
N ALA A 162 13.97 -21.52 -15.26
CA ALA A 162 14.74 -21.56 -14.01
C ALA A 162 16.01 -20.67 -14.08
N ALA A 163 16.69 -20.60 -15.24
CA ALA A 163 17.89 -19.79 -15.39
C ALA A 163 17.59 -18.28 -15.19
N ALA A 164 16.47 -17.78 -15.73
CA ALA A 164 16.05 -16.39 -15.55
C ALA A 164 15.69 -16.12 -14.07
N ARG A 165 14.88 -16.98 -13.48
CA ARG A 165 14.48 -16.90 -12.07
C ARG A 165 15.70 -16.86 -11.14
N ASP A 166 16.65 -17.76 -11.35
CA ASP A 166 17.81 -17.88 -10.47
C ASP A 166 18.80 -16.71 -10.65
N ALA A 167 18.86 -16.12 -11.85
CA ALA A 167 19.65 -14.90 -12.11
C ALA A 167 19.04 -13.69 -11.40
N ASP A 168 17.74 -13.48 -11.54
CA ASP A 168 16.98 -12.44 -10.88
C ASP A 168 17.07 -12.55 -9.35
N ALA A 169 16.80 -13.73 -8.80
CA ALA A 169 16.92 -14.01 -7.36
C ALA A 169 18.31 -13.69 -6.79
N ARG A 170 19.37 -13.97 -7.55
CA ARG A 170 20.75 -13.61 -7.13
C ARG A 170 20.97 -12.10 -7.10
N ALA A 171 20.48 -11.38 -8.12
CA ALA A 171 20.60 -9.93 -8.20
C ALA A 171 19.78 -9.25 -7.09
N PHE A 172 18.55 -9.71 -6.87
CA PHE A 172 17.71 -9.21 -5.78
C PHE A 172 18.32 -9.49 -4.41
N ALA A 173 18.85 -10.69 -4.17
CA ALA A 173 19.56 -10.99 -2.93
C ALA A 173 20.82 -10.13 -2.73
N ALA A 174 21.51 -9.73 -3.81
CA ALA A 174 22.63 -8.79 -3.71
C ALA A 174 22.16 -7.38 -3.30
N LEU A 175 21.06 -6.89 -3.87
CA LEU A 175 20.40 -5.66 -3.44
C LEU A 175 20.03 -5.71 -1.96
N MET A 176 19.36 -6.77 -1.52
CA MET A 176 18.89 -6.90 -0.15
C MET A 176 20.05 -7.01 0.87
N ARG A 177 21.15 -7.67 0.52
CA ARG A 177 22.38 -7.64 1.33
C ARG A 177 22.99 -6.26 1.45
N HIS A 178 23.00 -5.49 0.34
CA HIS A 178 23.50 -4.13 0.33
C HIS A 178 22.62 -3.21 1.21
N LEU A 179 21.30 -3.26 1.08
CA LEU A 179 20.37 -2.54 1.93
C LEU A 179 20.52 -2.89 3.40
N LYS A 180 20.69 -4.19 3.74
CA LYS A 180 20.98 -4.60 5.10
C LYS A 180 22.25 -3.94 5.65
N ALA A 181 23.33 -3.95 4.88
CA ALA A 181 24.61 -3.40 5.30
C ALA A 181 24.59 -1.87 5.47
N THR A 182 23.78 -1.16 4.68
CA THR A 182 23.78 0.31 4.60
C THR A 182 22.58 1.00 5.25
N ASP A 183 21.48 0.28 5.50
CA ASP A 183 20.21 0.87 5.98
C ASP A 183 19.60 0.19 7.21
N GLU A 184 20.07 -0.98 7.65
CA GLU A 184 19.45 -1.71 8.78
C GLU A 184 19.41 -0.87 10.08
N ALA A 185 20.40 0.00 10.30
CA ALA A 185 20.43 0.89 11.46
C ALA A 185 19.42 2.05 11.36
N ASP A 186 19.25 2.61 10.17
CA ASP A 186 18.41 3.79 9.92
C ASP A 186 16.96 3.41 9.57
N ARG A 187 16.75 2.21 9.00
CA ARG A 187 15.44 1.70 8.59
C ARG A 187 14.69 2.67 7.68
N THR A 188 15.42 3.27 6.76
CA THR A 188 14.84 4.13 5.73
C THR A 188 13.92 3.31 4.84
N VAL A 189 14.37 2.10 4.42
CA VAL A 189 13.58 1.14 3.64
C VAL A 189 12.67 0.35 4.57
N ILE A 190 11.36 0.42 4.33
CA ILE A 190 10.35 -0.19 5.21
C ILE A 190 9.54 -1.32 4.55
N LEU A 191 9.55 -1.39 3.22
CA LEU A 191 8.78 -2.34 2.43
C LEU A 191 9.45 -2.48 1.06
N VAL A 192 9.32 -3.65 0.42
CA VAL A 192 9.89 -3.90 -0.91
C VAL A 192 8.84 -4.53 -1.82
N GLN A 193 8.66 -3.95 -3.00
CA GLN A 193 7.91 -4.55 -4.09
C GLN A 193 8.83 -5.52 -4.85
N VAL A 194 8.37 -6.75 -5.07
CA VAL A 194 9.09 -7.74 -5.85
C VAL A 194 8.46 -7.81 -7.23
N GLU A 195 9.20 -7.38 -8.24
CA GLU A 195 8.72 -7.18 -9.61
C GLU A 195 7.66 -6.07 -9.71
N ASN A 196 7.14 -5.82 -10.92
CA ASN A 196 6.06 -4.87 -11.11
C ASN A 196 5.03 -5.37 -12.13
N GLU A 197 3.76 -5.39 -11.71
CA GLU A 197 2.63 -5.78 -12.55
C GLU A 197 2.94 -7.03 -13.38
N THR A 198 3.30 -8.07 -12.64
CA THR A 198 3.77 -9.35 -13.19
C THR A 198 2.70 -10.07 -13.97
N GLY A 199 3.11 -10.91 -14.91
CA GLY A 199 2.23 -11.70 -15.74
C GLY A 199 2.60 -11.67 -17.21
N LEU A 200 1.73 -12.14 -18.07
CA LEU A 200 1.99 -12.33 -19.50
C LEU A 200 1.10 -11.43 -20.34
N MET A 201 1.67 -10.35 -20.88
CA MET A 201 0.93 -9.48 -21.77
C MET A 201 0.73 -10.12 -23.16
N GLY A 202 -0.48 -10.06 -23.68
CA GLY A 202 -0.82 -10.54 -25.03
C GLY A 202 -1.08 -12.05 -25.14
N THR A 203 -1.01 -12.80 -24.04
CA THR A 203 -1.31 -14.24 -24.01
C THR A 203 -1.86 -14.67 -22.65
N ASP A 204 -2.65 -15.71 -22.61
CA ASP A 204 -3.21 -16.29 -21.39
C ASP A 204 -2.23 -17.23 -20.67
N ARG A 205 -1.30 -17.84 -21.41
CA ARG A 205 -0.21 -18.66 -20.88
C ARG A 205 0.99 -18.70 -21.81
N ASP A 206 2.08 -19.26 -21.35
CA ASP A 206 3.21 -19.65 -22.19
C ASP A 206 2.86 -20.93 -22.97
N TYR A 207 3.01 -20.90 -24.30
CA TYR A 207 2.76 -22.00 -25.23
C TYR A 207 4.05 -22.70 -25.67
N SER A 208 5.20 -22.38 -25.09
CA SER A 208 6.44 -23.13 -25.32
C SER A 208 6.25 -24.64 -25.06
N GLU A 209 7.10 -25.46 -25.64
CA GLU A 209 7.01 -26.92 -25.48
C GLU A 209 7.07 -27.33 -23.99
N GLU A 210 7.99 -26.74 -23.23
CA GLU A 210 8.13 -27.00 -21.79
C GLU A 210 6.89 -26.58 -21.01
N ALA A 211 6.43 -25.35 -21.18
CA ALA A 211 5.25 -24.86 -20.49
C ALA A 211 3.99 -25.64 -20.88
N THR A 212 3.87 -26.04 -22.17
CA THR A 212 2.76 -26.90 -22.62
C THR A 212 2.82 -28.29 -22.01
N ARG A 213 4.01 -28.88 -21.81
CA ARG A 213 4.16 -30.15 -21.10
C ARG A 213 3.74 -30.02 -19.63
N LEU A 214 4.15 -28.95 -18.96
CA LEU A 214 3.74 -28.64 -17.57
C LEU A 214 2.24 -28.38 -17.45
N PHE A 215 1.65 -27.66 -18.41
CA PHE A 215 0.21 -27.40 -18.45
C PHE A 215 -0.63 -28.70 -18.56
N ARG A 216 -0.11 -29.70 -19.27
CA ARG A 216 -0.72 -31.03 -19.40
C ARG A 216 -0.43 -31.97 -18.23
N SER A 217 0.46 -31.62 -17.35
CA SER A 217 0.74 -32.39 -16.13
C SER A 217 -0.32 -32.15 -15.05
N ALA A 218 -0.24 -32.90 -13.96
CA ALA A 218 -1.13 -32.69 -12.81
C ALA A 218 -0.92 -31.31 -12.18
N VAL A 219 -2.03 -30.72 -11.71
CA VAL A 219 -1.99 -29.54 -10.84
C VAL A 219 -1.18 -29.87 -9.58
N PRO A 220 -0.29 -28.97 -9.10
CA PRO A 220 0.47 -29.21 -7.88
C PRO A 220 -0.42 -29.47 -6.65
N ASP A 221 -0.02 -30.44 -5.85
CA ASP A 221 -0.75 -30.83 -4.63
C ASP A 221 -0.87 -29.67 -3.63
N GLU A 222 0.11 -28.76 -3.62
CA GLU A 222 0.08 -27.56 -2.78
C GLU A 222 -1.12 -26.68 -3.11
N LEU A 223 -1.43 -26.48 -4.39
CA LEU A 223 -2.59 -25.69 -4.81
C LEU A 223 -3.89 -26.37 -4.41
N THR A 224 -4.05 -27.66 -4.71
CA THR A 224 -5.31 -28.36 -4.39
C THR A 224 -5.54 -28.51 -2.89
N ARG A 225 -4.47 -28.66 -2.10
CA ARG A 225 -4.54 -28.61 -0.63
C ARG A 225 -4.98 -27.24 -0.13
N TYR A 226 -4.41 -26.16 -0.70
CA TYR A 226 -4.80 -24.79 -0.35
C TYR A 226 -6.28 -24.54 -0.66
N LEU A 227 -6.74 -24.87 -1.88
CA LEU A 227 -8.15 -24.73 -2.27
C LEU A 227 -9.09 -25.47 -1.31
N SER A 228 -8.72 -26.69 -0.93
CA SER A 228 -9.52 -27.52 -0.01
C SER A 228 -9.57 -26.93 1.40
N ALA A 229 -8.44 -26.41 1.90
CA ALA A 229 -8.33 -25.83 3.24
C ALA A 229 -9.07 -24.48 3.36
N HIS A 230 -9.18 -23.72 2.27
CA HIS A 230 -9.79 -22.38 2.24
C HIS A 230 -11.18 -22.37 1.57
N ARG A 231 -11.81 -23.53 1.44
CA ARG A 231 -13.16 -23.65 0.87
C ARG A 231 -14.14 -22.71 1.58
N GLY A 232 -14.85 -21.87 0.80
CA GLY A 232 -15.78 -20.85 1.32
C GLY A 232 -15.15 -19.48 1.61
N ALA A 233 -13.82 -19.36 1.48
CA ALA A 233 -13.09 -18.09 1.56
C ALA A 233 -12.33 -17.76 0.27
N LEU A 234 -12.39 -18.63 -0.74
CA LEU A 234 -11.76 -18.43 -2.04
C LEU A 234 -12.43 -17.30 -2.83
N ALA A 235 -11.68 -16.71 -3.76
CA ALA A 235 -12.25 -15.79 -4.75
C ALA A 235 -13.41 -16.47 -5.49
N PRO A 236 -14.59 -15.83 -5.64
CA PRO A 236 -15.79 -16.48 -6.17
C PRO A 236 -15.59 -17.18 -7.51
N SER A 237 -14.90 -16.52 -8.45
CA SER A 237 -14.65 -17.09 -9.79
C SER A 237 -13.76 -18.33 -9.76
N LEU A 238 -12.77 -18.37 -8.87
CA LEU A 238 -11.90 -19.53 -8.68
C LEU A 238 -12.68 -20.70 -8.03
N ASP A 239 -13.47 -20.40 -6.98
CA ASP A 239 -14.31 -21.43 -6.33
C ASP A 239 -15.32 -22.03 -7.29
N GLU A 240 -15.96 -21.22 -8.14
CA GLU A 240 -16.87 -21.67 -9.18
C GLU A 240 -16.16 -22.54 -10.24
N ALA A 241 -14.99 -22.13 -10.71
CA ALA A 241 -14.21 -22.91 -11.68
C ALA A 241 -13.84 -24.29 -11.11
N TRP A 242 -13.34 -24.31 -9.87
CA TRP A 242 -13.01 -25.56 -9.17
C TRP A 242 -14.25 -26.41 -8.89
N ALA A 243 -15.39 -25.81 -8.56
CA ALA A 243 -16.66 -26.52 -8.38
C ALA A 243 -17.14 -27.17 -9.68
N ARG A 244 -17.06 -26.47 -10.82
CA ARG A 244 -17.35 -27.04 -12.14
C ARG A 244 -16.42 -28.20 -12.50
N GLY A 245 -15.16 -28.14 -12.09
CA GLY A 245 -14.21 -29.26 -12.18
C GLY A 245 -14.50 -30.43 -11.21
N GLY A 246 -15.59 -30.37 -10.45
CA GLY A 246 -15.97 -31.40 -9.47
C GLY A 246 -15.16 -31.33 -8.17
N ARG A 247 -14.53 -30.19 -7.88
CA ARG A 247 -13.65 -29.97 -6.71
C ARG A 247 -12.57 -31.04 -6.56
N ARG A 248 -11.99 -31.43 -7.69
CA ARG A 248 -10.95 -32.47 -7.74
C ARG A 248 -9.69 -32.00 -6.98
N ASN A 249 -9.09 -32.93 -6.27
CA ASN A 249 -7.80 -32.75 -5.58
C ASN A 249 -6.61 -33.21 -6.43
N SER A 250 -6.87 -33.74 -7.62
CA SER A 250 -5.85 -34.18 -8.58
C SER A 250 -6.43 -34.17 -10.00
N GLY A 251 -5.57 -34.09 -10.99
CA GLY A 251 -5.91 -34.02 -12.41
C GLY A 251 -5.07 -32.96 -13.12
N THR A 252 -5.22 -32.86 -14.42
CA THR A 252 -4.61 -31.77 -15.22
C THR A 252 -5.24 -30.43 -14.88
N TRP A 253 -4.60 -29.34 -15.25
CA TRP A 253 -5.12 -28.00 -15.06
C TRP A 253 -6.53 -27.83 -15.63
N SER A 254 -6.75 -28.34 -16.86
CA SER A 254 -8.07 -28.29 -17.51
C SER A 254 -9.14 -29.14 -16.82
N GLU A 255 -8.77 -30.29 -16.25
CA GLU A 255 -9.73 -31.14 -15.50
C GLU A 255 -10.11 -30.54 -14.15
N VAL A 256 -9.21 -29.79 -13.51
CA VAL A 256 -9.43 -29.20 -12.18
C VAL A 256 -10.10 -27.83 -12.28
N LEU A 257 -9.68 -26.97 -13.22
CA LEU A 257 -10.07 -25.55 -13.27
C LEU A 257 -10.76 -25.13 -14.58
N GLY A 258 -10.96 -26.05 -15.53
CA GLY A 258 -11.73 -25.80 -16.76
C GLY A 258 -11.26 -24.58 -17.55
N GLU A 259 -12.13 -23.61 -17.74
CA GLU A 259 -11.84 -22.38 -18.51
C GLU A 259 -10.80 -21.46 -17.83
N MET A 260 -10.65 -21.53 -16.50
CA MET A 260 -9.60 -20.79 -15.78
C MET A 260 -8.23 -21.47 -15.81
N ALA A 261 -8.11 -22.65 -16.41
CA ALA A 261 -6.89 -23.45 -16.35
C ALA A 261 -5.66 -22.71 -16.85
N ALA A 262 -5.75 -21.99 -17.97
CA ALA A 262 -4.63 -21.28 -18.57
C ALA A 262 -4.16 -20.12 -17.68
N GLU A 263 -5.09 -19.31 -17.20
CA GLU A 263 -4.80 -18.18 -16.31
C GLU A 263 -4.26 -18.65 -14.95
N ALA A 264 -4.86 -19.68 -14.36
CA ALA A 264 -4.41 -20.24 -13.09
C ALA A 264 -3.02 -20.91 -13.21
N PHE A 265 -2.72 -21.54 -14.34
CA PHE A 265 -1.40 -22.07 -14.65
C PHE A 265 -0.36 -20.96 -14.71
N SER A 266 -0.66 -19.87 -15.42
CA SER A 266 0.21 -18.70 -15.49
C SER A 266 0.41 -18.07 -14.11
N ALA A 267 -0.69 -17.88 -13.35
CA ALA A 267 -0.63 -17.34 -11.98
C ALA A 267 0.25 -18.20 -11.06
N TRP A 268 0.14 -19.52 -11.15
CA TRP A 268 0.98 -20.43 -10.37
C TRP A 268 2.47 -20.26 -10.69
N HIS A 269 2.83 -20.28 -11.96
CA HIS A 269 4.25 -20.23 -12.36
C HIS A 269 4.86 -18.86 -12.17
N VAL A 270 4.10 -17.76 -12.45
CA VAL A 270 4.53 -16.40 -12.14
C VAL A 270 4.73 -16.22 -10.63
N ALA A 271 3.76 -16.64 -9.83
CA ALA A 271 3.85 -16.55 -8.38
C ALA A 271 5.03 -17.37 -7.81
N ARG A 272 5.30 -18.59 -8.32
CA ARG A 272 6.45 -19.39 -7.92
C ARG A 272 7.79 -18.77 -8.29
N TYR A 273 7.84 -18.06 -9.43
CA TYR A 273 9.03 -17.29 -9.82
C TYR A 273 9.25 -16.13 -8.83
N VAL A 274 8.24 -15.30 -8.62
CA VAL A 274 8.31 -14.16 -7.70
C VAL A 274 8.59 -14.60 -6.26
N ASP A 275 8.02 -15.73 -5.83
CA ASP A 275 8.32 -16.32 -4.52
C ASP A 275 9.78 -16.68 -4.34
N ALA A 276 10.40 -17.26 -5.37
CA ALA A 276 11.82 -17.61 -5.32
C ALA A 276 12.71 -16.36 -5.21
N VAL A 277 12.35 -15.27 -5.91
CA VAL A 277 13.04 -13.98 -5.80
C VAL A 277 12.85 -13.40 -4.39
N ALA A 278 11.60 -13.37 -3.89
CA ALA A 278 11.27 -12.89 -2.55
C ALA A 278 11.97 -13.71 -1.45
N ALA A 279 12.00 -15.05 -1.56
CA ALA A 279 12.68 -15.93 -0.62
C ALA A 279 14.18 -15.62 -0.52
N ALA A 280 14.86 -15.47 -1.66
CA ALA A 280 16.27 -15.11 -1.71
C ALA A 280 16.55 -13.73 -1.11
N GLY A 281 15.64 -12.77 -1.33
CA GLY A 281 15.70 -11.45 -0.71
C GLY A 281 15.51 -11.50 0.80
N LYS A 282 14.51 -12.24 1.29
CA LYS A 282 14.21 -12.37 2.73
C LYS A 282 15.32 -13.11 3.49
N GLU A 283 15.97 -14.09 2.87
CA GLU A 283 17.14 -14.75 3.45
C GLU A 283 18.27 -13.74 3.69
N ALA A 284 18.44 -12.77 2.80
CA ALA A 284 19.44 -11.72 2.91
C ALA A 284 19.06 -10.64 3.92
N TYR A 285 17.83 -10.11 3.82
CA TYR A 285 17.28 -9.07 4.69
C TYR A 285 15.75 -9.20 4.74
N ALA A 286 15.21 -9.61 5.87
CA ALA A 286 13.81 -10.02 6.03
C ALA A 286 12.82 -8.83 6.15
N LEU A 287 12.89 -7.86 5.23
CA LEU A 287 11.88 -6.81 5.12
C LEU A 287 10.54 -7.39 4.62
N PRO A 288 9.41 -6.76 4.94
CA PRO A 288 8.13 -7.10 4.32
C PRO A 288 8.19 -6.91 2.80
N MET A 289 7.54 -7.81 2.07
CA MET A 289 7.55 -7.81 0.60
C MET A 289 6.15 -7.96 0.02
N TYR A 290 5.90 -7.31 -1.11
CA TYR A 290 4.62 -7.41 -1.82
C TYR A 290 4.81 -7.55 -3.33
N ALA A 291 3.76 -8.01 -4.01
CA ALA A 291 3.60 -7.94 -5.45
C ALA A 291 2.35 -7.15 -5.81
N ASN A 292 2.43 -6.31 -6.84
CA ASN A 292 1.33 -5.49 -7.31
C ASN A 292 0.69 -6.04 -8.59
N ALA A 293 -0.53 -5.60 -8.85
CA ALA A 293 -1.35 -6.07 -9.95
C ALA A 293 -1.87 -4.94 -10.84
N TRP A 294 -1.57 -5.00 -12.13
CA TRP A 294 -2.37 -4.34 -13.14
C TRP A 294 -3.76 -4.99 -13.18
N LEU A 295 -4.79 -4.23 -12.82
CA LEU A 295 -6.15 -4.74 -12.71
C LEU A 295 -6.83 -4.89 -14.09
N ILE A 296 -7.80 -5.79 -14.16
CA ILE A 296 -8.62 -5.98 -15.35
C ILE A 296 -9.50 -4.75 -15.59
N ASN A 297 -9.42 -4.18 -16.77
CA ASN A 297 -10.31 -3.08 -17.17
C ASN A 297 -11.70 -3.62 -17.52
N PRO A 298 -12.78 -2.90 -17.14
CA PRO A 298 -14.13 -3.25 -17.59
C PRO A 298 -14.22 -3.33 -19.11
N GLY A 299 -14.72 -4.43 -19.65
CA GLY A 299 -14.82 -4.71 -21.09
C GLY A 299 -13.61 -5.42 -21.69
N ASP A 300 -12.56 -5.65 -20.93
CA ASP A 300 -11.33 -6.35 -21.34
C ASP A 300 -11.12 -7.64 -20.54
N GLU A 301 -12.17 -8.42 -20.30
CA GLU A 301 -12.13 -9.62 -19.44
C GLU A 301 -11.41 -10.82 -20.10
N ARG A 302 -10.90 -10.68 -21.32
CA ARG A 302 -10.15 -11.74 -21.99
C ARG A 302 -8.70 -11.74 -21.56
N ALA A 303 -8.20 -12.87 -21.05
CA ALA A 303 -6.80 -13.07 -20.66
C ALA A 303 -5.83 -12.65 -21.77
N GLY A 304 -4.72 -12.03 -21.38
CA GLY A 304 -3.76 -11.36 -22.27
C GLY A 304 -4.06 -9.88 -22.56
N ARG A 305 -5.24 -9.37 -22.16
CA ARG A 305 -5.53 -7.91 -22.21
C ARG A 305 -5.00 -7.16 -21.00
N TRP A 306 -4.63 -7.90 -19.98
CA TRP A 306 -3.82 -7.50 -18.82
C TRP A 306 -2.66 -8.49 -18.68
N PRO A 307 -1.67 -8.25 -17.82
CA PRO A 307 -0.63 -9.24 -17.51
C PRO A 307 -1.24 -10.51 -16.90
N SER A 308 -1.54 -11.51 -17.74
CA SER A 308 -2.18 -12.76 -17.31
C SER A 308 -1.32 -13.52 -16.32
N GLY A 309 -1.93 -13.99 -15.24
CA GLY A 309 -1.22 -14.67 -14.16
C GLY A 309 -0.64 -13.73 -13.10
N GLY A 310 -0.79 -12.41 -13.24
CA GLY A 310 -0.50 -11.46 -12.15
C GLY A 310 -1.46 -11.61 -10.97
N PRO A 311 -1.20 -10.96 -9.80
CA PRO A 311 -1.95 -11.16 -8.57
C PRO A 311 -3.34 -10.46 -8.57
N THR A 312 -4.10 -10.65 -9.62
CA THR A 312 -5.47 -10.15 -9.76
C THR A 312 -6.45 -10.96 -8.91
N VAL A 313 -7.61 -10.35 -8.57
CA VAL A 313 -8.60 -10.91 -7.63
C VAL A 313 -8.97 -12.36 -7.92
N HIS A 314 -9.20 -12.70 -9.20
CA HIS A 314 -9.70 -14.03 -9.59
C HIS A 314 -8.67 -15.17 -9.45
N VAL A 315 -7.38 -14.84 -9.34
CA VAL A 315 -6.29 -15.80 -9.11
C VAL A 315 -5.50 -15.51 -7.83
N LEU A 316 -6.01 -14.64 -6.98
CA LEU A 316 -5.35 -14.24 -5.72
C LEU A 316 -5.01 -15.45 -4.84
N ASP A 317 -5.92 -16.42 -4.77
CA ASP A 317 -5.73 -17.64 -3.97
C ASP A 317 -4.69 -18.59 -4.57
N VAL A 318 -4.49 -18.56 -5.89
CA VAL A 318 -3.38 -19.26 -6.55
C VAL A 318 -2.04 -18.64 -6.11
N TRP A 319 -1.96 -17.31 -6.07
CA TRP A 319 -0.80 -16.59 -5.56
C TRP A 319 -0.52 -16.89 -4.09
N LYS A 320 -1.55 -16.88 -3.24
CA LYS A 320 -1.41 -17.22 -1.81
C LYS A 320 -0.90 -18.65 -1.59
N ALA A 321 -1.30 -19.58 -2.45
CA ALA A 321 -0.80 -20.95 -2.40
C ALA A 321 0.65 -21.08 -2.91
N ALA A 322 1.03 -20.29 -3.92
CA ALA A 322 2.28 -20.43 -4.65
C ALA A 322 3.42 -19.57 -4.09
N ALA A 323 3.13 -18.44 -3.43
CA ALA A 323 4.12 -17.43 -3.03
C ALA A 323 4.08 -17.11 -1.52
N PRO A 324 4.46 -18.05 -0.64
CA PRO A 324 4.42 -17.86 0.80
C PRO A 324 5.42 -16.81 1.33
N HIS A 325 6.43 -16.41 0.56
CA HIS A 325 7.39 -15.38 0.95
C HIS A 325 6.95 -13.97 0.55
N VAL A 326 5.87 -13.82 -0.23
CA VAL A 326 5.21 -12.54 -0.51
C VAL A 326 4.16 -12.29 0.57
N ASP A 327 4.36 -11.25 1.37
CA ASP A 327 3.53 -11.00 2.57
C ASP A 327 2.13 -10.51 2.21
N LEU A 328 2.01 -9.70 1.12
CA LEU A 328 0.73 -9.20 0.64
C LEU A 328 0.70 -9.00 -0.87
N LEU A 329 -0.51 -8.99 -1.43
CA LEU A 329 -0.81 -8.74 -2.83
C LEU A 329 -1.60 -7.43 -2.92
N ALA A 330 -1.18 -6.53 -3.80
CA ALA A 330 -1.62 -5.14 -3.82
C ALA A 330 -2.24 -4.75 -5.18
N PRO A 331 -3.35 -3.99 -5.22
CA PRO A 331 -3.95 -3.50 -6.46
C PRO A 331 -3.38 -2.14 -6.86
N ASP A 332 -3.23 -1.91 -8.18
CA ASP A 332 -2.93 -0.61 -8.76
C ASP A 332 -4.21 0.01 -9.35
N PHE A 333 -4.59 1.20 -8.89
CA PHE A 333 -5.89 1.78 -9.19
C PHE A 333 -5.84 2.86 -10.26
N TYR A 334 -6.32 2.51 -11.46
CA TYR A 334 -6.55 3.41 -12.60
C TYR A 334 -7.98 3.31 -13.14
N GLN A 335 -8.80 2.42 -12.58
CA GLN A 335 -10.16 2.16 -13.03
C GLN A 335 -11.18 2.74 -12.05
N PRO A 336 -12.42 2.98 -12.49
CA PRO A 336 -13.54 3.21 -11.59
C PRO A 336 -13.73 1.99 -10.66
N LYS A 337 -14.56 2.10 -9.63
CA LYS A 337 -14.88 1.02 -8.68
C LYS A 337 -13.77 0.68 -7.68
N VAL A 338 -12.94 1.68 -7.33
CA VAL A 338 -11.84 1.52 -6.36
C VAL A 338 -12.31 0.83 -5.08
N GLN A 339 -13.44 1.26 -4.50
CA GLN A 339 -13.94 0.69 -3.24
C GLN A 339 -14.40 -0.77 -3.38
N GLU A 340 -15.02 -1.14 -4.51
CA GLU A 340 -15.45 -2.51 -4.77
C GLU A 340 -14.24 -3.45 -4.85
N ILE A 341 -13.22 -3.03 -5.60
CA ILE A 341 -12.00 -3.82 -5.77
C ILE A 341 -11.17 -3.84 -4.50
N ALA A 342 -11.04 -2.72 -3.80
CA ALA A 342 -10.34 -2.64 -2.52
C ALA A 342 -10.92 -3.63 -1.49
N ALA A 343 -12.25 -3.79 -1.45
CA ALA A 343 -12.91 -4.77 -0.59
C ALA A 343 -12.52 -6.23 -0.90
N LEU A 344 -12.16 -6.53 -2.15
CA LEU A 344 -11.75 -7.87 -2.57
C LEU A 344 -10.28 -8.19 -2.22
N TYR A 345 -9.43 -7.14 -2.10
CA TYR A 345 -8.04 -7.28 -1.64
C TYR A 345 -7.92 -7.19 -0.11
N ALA A 346 -8.80 -6.45 0.56
CA ALA A 346 -8.83 -6.31 2.02
C ALA A 346 -9.38 -7.59 2.67
N ARG A 347 -8.54 -8.61 2.80
CA ARG A 347 -8.92 -9.95 3.31
C ARG A 347 -8.24 -10.21 4.66
N PRO A 348 -8.78 -11.13 5.49
CA PRO A 348 -8.13 -11.55 6.73
C PRO A 348 -6.72 -12.12 6.55
N ASP A 349 -6.38 -12.61 5.35
CA ASP A 349 -5.08 -13.16 4.96
C ASP A 349 -4.29 -12.26 4.01
N ASN A 350 -4.82 -11.07 3.68
CA ASN A 350 -4.19 -10.11 2.79
C ASN A 350 -4.53 -8.68 3.21
N PRO A 351 -3.62 -7.94 3.89
CA PRO A 351 -3.85 -6.54 4.19
C PRO A 351 -3.91 -5.71 2.90
N LEU A 352 -4.80 -4.73 2.85
CA LEU A 352 -4.85 -3.80 1.73
C LEU A 352 -3.67 -2.82 1.82
N PHE A 353 -2.89 -2.75 0.77
CA PHE A 353 -1.96 -1.67 0.46
C PHE A 353 -2.21 -1.22 -0.97
N VAL A 354 -2.19 0.07 -1.23
CA VAL A 354 -2.38 0.63 -2.57
C VAL A 354 -1.10 1.35 -2.98
N PRO A 355 -0.11 0.61 -3.53
CA PRO A 355 1.18 1.17 -3.87
C PRO A 355 1.12 2.10 -5.08
N GLU A 356 0.08 1.96 -5.90
CA GLU A 356 -0.07 2.73 -7.11
C GLU A 356 -1.53 3.13 -7.34
N ILE A 357 -1.78 4.44 -7.40
CA ILE A 357 -3.09 5.00 -7.73
C ILE A 357 -2.90 6.20 -8.67
N ALA A 358 -3.84 6.40 -9.59
CA ALA A 358 -3.75 7.48 -10.58
C ALA A 358 -3.54 8.86 -9.92
N LEU A 359 -2.56 9.62 -10.42
CA LEU A 359 -2.36 11.01 -10.06
C LEU A 359 -3.41 11.88 -10.78
N SER A 360 -4.62 11.87 -10.25
CA SER A 360 -5.75 12.65 -10.72
C SER A 360 -6.52 13.22 -9.54
N PRO A 361 -7.11 14.43 -9.63
CA PRO A 361 -7.87 15.03 -8.54
C PRO A 361 -8.99 14.14 -8.01
N HIS A 362 -9.61 13.35 -8.91
CA HIS A 362 -10.68 12.43 -8.57
C HIS A 362 -10.25 11.34 -7.56
N TYR A 363 -9.00 10.86 -7.67
CA TYR A 363 -8.54 9.73 -6.87
C TYR A 363 -8.01 10.11 -5.48
N ALA A 364 -7.69 11.37 -5.22
CA ALA A 364 -7.07 11.80 -3.97
C ALA A 364 -7.90 11.44 -2.71
N ALA A 365 -9.21 11.65 -2.77
CA ALA A 365 -10.10 11.40 -1.64
C ALA A 365 -10.27 9.90 -1.30
N PHE A 366 -9.88 8.97 -2.20
CA PHE A 366 -9.90 7.54 -1.89
C PHE A 366 -8.94 7.14 -0.76
N ALA A 367 -7.97 8.00 -0.43
CA ALA A 367 -7.11 7.79 0.74
C ALA A 367 -7.93 7.63 2.04
N PHE A 368 -9.06 8.31 2.19
CA PHE A 368 -9.92 8.19 3.37
C PHE A 368 -10.53 6.78 3.52
N PRO A 369 -11.28 6.23 2.54
CA PRO A 369 -11.81 4.88 2.67
C PRO A 369 -10.73 3.79 2.66
N ILE A 370 -9.62 3.96 1.95
CA ILE A 370 -8.50 3.01 2.00
C ILE A 370 -8.00 2.86 3.44
N LEU A 371 -7.74 3.97 4.13
CA LEU A 371 -7.21 3.93 5.50
C LEU A 371 -8.28 3.62 6.56
N ALA A 372 -9.51 4.14 6.40
CA ALA A 372 -10.49 4.12 7.48
C ALA A 372 -11.60 3.07 7.31
N ARG A 373 -11.94 2.67 6.06
CA ARG A 373 -12.98 1.67 5.80
C ARG A 373 -12.42 0.27 5.61
N PHE A 374 -11.25 0.19 4.98
CA PHE A 374 -10.61 -1.07 4.62
C PHE A 374 -9.40 -1.41 5.50
N ASP A 375 -9.14 -0.64 6.55
CA ASP A 375 -7.98 -0.80 7.45
C ASP A 375 -6.65 -0.90 6.68
N GLY A 376 -6.55 -0.17 5.55
CA GLY A 376 -5.42 -0.23 4.64
C GLY A 376 -4.13 0.28 5.26
N LEU A 377 -3.01 -0.26 4.81
CA LEU A 377 -1.66 0.12 5.24
C LEU A 377 -1.21 1.46 4.66
N GLY A 378 -1.80 1.87 3.53
CA GLY A 378 -1.46 3.14 2.90
C GLY A 378 -1.86 3.23 1.43
N VAL A 379 -1.50 4.37 0.82
CA VAL A 379 -1.79 4.71 -0.58
C VAL A 379 -0.68 5.60 -1.13
N ALA A 380 -0.30 5.41 -2.41
CA ALA A 380 0.69 6.21 -3.11
C ALA A 380 0.23 6.59 -4.54
N PRO A 381 0.07 7.88 -4.86
CA PRO A 381 -0.12 8.32 -6.23
C PRO A 381 1.15 8.12 -7.06
N PHE A 382 0.97 7.71 -8.32
CA PHE A 382 2.06 7.46 -9.27
C PHE A 382 2.46 8.73 -10.03
N GLY A 383 3.76 8.97 -10.17
CA GLY A 383 4.30 10.01 -11.03
C GLY A 383 4.29 11.41 -10.40
N VAL A 384 4.70 11.53 -9.14
CA VAL A 384 4.64 12.77 -8.34
C VAL A 384 5.82 13.72 -8.57
N GLU A 385 6.25 13.93 -9.80
CA GLU A 385 7.27 14.91 -10.14
C GLU A 385 6.67 16.33 -10.32
N PRO A 386 7.42 17.41 -9.99
CA PRO A 386 6.89 18.78 -9.97
C PRO A 386 6.72 19.43 -11.35
N ASP A 387 7.04 18.76 -12.43
CA ASP A 387 6.95 19.31 -13.80
C ASP A 387 5.51 19.38 -14.31
N GLY A 388 4.56 18.95 -13.50
CA GLY A 388 3.15 18.87 -13.85
C GLY A 388 2.55 20.24 -14.16
N LYS A 389 1.91 20.32 -15.33
CA LYS A 389 1.01 21.42 -15.71
C LYS A 389 -0.38 20.86 -15.93
N GLY A 390 -1.39 21.70 -15.82
CA GLY A 390 -2.78 21.28 -16.06
C GLY A 390 -3.26 20.26 -15.01
N GLU A 391 -3.74 19.10 -15.46
CA GLU A 391 -4.36 18.09 -14.58
C GLU A 391 -3.39 17.51 -13.55
N ALA A 392 -2.13 17.28 -13.89
CA ALA A 392 -1.14 16.76 -12.97
C ALA A 392 -0.85 17.75 -11.82
N ALA A 393 -0.75 19.05 -12.11
CA ALA A 393 -0.58 20.07 -11.07
C ALA A 393 -1.81 20.14 -10.15
N ALA A 394 -3.02 20.12 -10.70
CA ALA A 394 -4.26 20.10 -9.93
C ALA A 394 -4.36 18.83 -9.05
N ALA A 395 -3.91 17.69 -9.56
CA ALA A 395 -3.86 16.45 -8.80
C ALA A 395 -2.89 16.54 -7.63
N MET A 396 -1.67 17.07 -7.86
CA MET A 396 -0.68 17.29 -6.79
C MET A 396 -1.24 18.18 -5.68
N GLU A 397 -1.94 19.26 -6.03
CA GLU A 397 -2.58 20.15 -5.05
C GLU A 397 -3.65 19.41 -4.24
N GLU A 398 -4.48 18.58 -4.90
CA GLU A 398 -5.55 17.85 -4.23
C GLU A 398 -5.01 16.77 -3.29
N TYR A 399 -4.03 15.97 -3.75
CA TYR A 399 -3.35 15.00 -2.88
C TYR A 399 -2.64 15.67 -1.70
N ALA A 400 -1.94 16.80 -1.93
CA ALA A 400 -1.31 17.57 -0.86
C ALA A 400 -2.33 18.07 0.18
N ARG A 401 -3.53 18.46 -0.28
CA ARG A 401 -4.64 18.87 0.57
C ARG A 401 -5.15 17.72 1.44
N VAL A 402 -5.41 16.56 0.84
CA VAL A 402 -5.83 15.34 1.53
C VAL A 402 -4.76 14.87 2.53
N TYR A 403 -3.49 14.85 2.12
CA TYR A 403 -2.39 14.43 2.99
C TYR A 403 -2.17 15.37 4.18
N ARG A 404 -2.39 16.67 3.99
CA ARG A 404 -2.33 17.66 5.08
C ARG A 404 -3.37 17.37 6.18
N VAL A 405 -4.56 16.91 5.78
CA VAL A 405 -5.61 16.50 6.72
C VAL A 405 -5.26 15.17 7.39
N LEU A 406 -4.81 14.19 6.61
CA LEU A 406 -4.56 12.82 7.11
C LEU A 406 -3.31 12.71 7.98
N LYS A 407 -2.21 13.40 7.62
CA LYS A 407 -0.89 13.23 8.26
C LYS A 407 -0.91 13.37 9.79
N PRO A 408 -1.51 14.41 10.38
CA PRO A 408 -1.58 14.52 11.84
C PRO A 408 -2.52 13.49 12.49
N LEU A 409 -3.38 12.85 11.70
CA LEU A 409 -4.33 11.85 12.19
C LEU A 409 -3.81 10.41 12.10
N LEU A 410 -2.68 10.15 11.45
CA LEU A 410 -2.20 8.78 11.23
C LEU A 410 -2.06 7.96 12.51
N PRO A 411 -1.53 8.48 13.64
CA PRO A 411 -1.50 7.72 14.88
C PRO A 411 -2.89 7.35 15.40
N LEU A 412 -3.83 8.31 15.31
CA LEU A 412 -5.22 8.09 15.71
C LEU A 412 -5.92 7.08 14.80
N VAL A 413 -5.73 7.16 13.49
CA VAL A 413 -6.25 6.21 12.50
C VAL A 413 -5.70 4.81 12.78
N ALA A 414 -4.38 4.66 12.89
CA ALA A 414 -3.74 3.37 13.17
C ALA A 414 -4.26 2.72 14.47
N ARG A 415 -4.54 3.52 15.49
CA ARG A 415 -5.11 3.04 16.76
C ARG A 415 -6.54 2.55 16.60
N HIS A 416 -7.35 3.21 15.76
CA HIS A 416 -8.79 2.93 15.65
C HIS A 416 -9.15 2.01 14.48
N GLN A 417 -8.19 1.72 13.58
CA GLN A 417 -8.42 0.71 12.55
C GLN A 417 -8.96 -0.57 13.17
N GLY A 418 -10.08 -1.04 12.60
CA GLY A 418 -10.80 -2.24 12.96
C GLY A 418 -11.45 -2.28 14.31
N THR A 419 -11.50 -1.22 15.06
CA THR A 419 -12.26 -1.16 16.32
C THR A 419 -13.77 -0.98 16.11
N GLY A 420 -14.21 -0.73 14.87
CA GLY A 420 -15.58 -0.31 14.54
C GLY A 420 -15.88 1.16 14.89
N ARG A 421 -14.86 1.92 15.34
CA ARG A 421 -14.97 3.34 15.71
C ARG A 421 -14.35 4.30 14.69
N LEU A 422 -13.82 3.76 13.61
CA LEU A 422 -13.24 4.52 12.51
C LEU A 422 -14.12 4.33 11.27
N HIS A 423 -14.58 5.42 10.72
CA HIS A 423 -15.49 5.43 9.58
C HIS A 423 -14.97 6.34 8.49
N ALA A 424 -15.29 6.01 7.23
CA ALA A 424 -15.00 6.85 6.08
C ALA A 424 -16.27 7.27 5.36
N ILE A 425 -16.23 8.47 4.81
CA ILE A 425 -17.21 8.99 3.87
C ILE A 425 -16.48 9.43 2.61
N LEU A 426 -17.01 9.06 1.47
CA LEU A 426 -16.53 9.47 0.16
C LEU A 426 -17.74 9.83 -0.70
N GLN A 427 -17.65 10.96 -1.39
CA GLN A 427 -18.67 11.40 -2.33
C GLN A 427 -18.94 10.35 -3.40
N ASP A 428 -20.20 10.06 -3.63
CA ASP A 428 -20.71 9.18 -4.66
C ASP A 428 -21.79 9.91 -5.47
N VAL A 429 -22.40 9.26 -6.42
CA VAL A 429 -23.54 9.80 -7.22
C VAL A 429 -24.67 10.30 -6.32
N GLU A 430 -24.91 9.62 -5.20
CA GLU A 430 -25.89 10.06 -4.20
C GLU A 430 -25.42 11.33 -3.49
N PRO A 431 -26.18 12.43 -3.56
CA PRO A 431 -25.76 13.73 -3.01
C PRO A 431 -25.75 13.77 -1.48
N ARG A 432 -26.29 12.76 -0.83
CA ARG A 432 -26.34 12.63 0.62
C ARG A 432 -26.02 11.21 1.06
N GLN A 433 -25.24 11.11 2.12
CA GLN A 433 -24.91 9.83 2.75
C GLN A 433 -25.19 9.90 4.25
N VAL A 434 -25.60 8.79 4.84
CA VAL A 434 -25.89 8.70 6.28
C VAL A 434 -24.90 7.76 6.93
N LEU A 435 -24.08 8.30 7.82
CA LEU A 435 -23.22 7.54 8.70
C LEU A 435 -23.89 7.36 10.06
N ARG A 436 -24.19 6.13 10.44
CA ARG A 436 -24.73 5.78 11.75
C ARG A 436 -23.59 5.52 12.73
N LEU A 437 -23.63 6.22 13.86
CA LEU A 437 -22.68 6.09 14.97
C LEU A 437 -23.43 5.47 16.16
N GLY A 438 -23.20 4.19 16.38
CA GLY A 438 -24.00 3.43 17.33
C GLY A 438 -25.49 3.40 16.98
N SER A 439 -26.35 3.29 18.00
CA SER A 439 -27.81 3.20 17.80
C SER A 439 -28.52 4.56 17.77
N ARG A 440 -27.87 5.60 18.29
CA ARG A 440 -28.54 6.88 18.59
C ARG A 440 -28.16 8.04 17.69
N VAL A 441 -26.94 8.12 17.20
CA VAL A 441 -26.46 9.25 16.42
C VAL A 441 -26.31 8.89 14.95
N ALA A 442 -26.71 9.81 14.08
CA ALA A 442 -26.34 9.77 12.68
C ALA A 442 -25.71 11.10 12.24
N LEU A 443 -24.68 11.02 11.44
CA LEU A 443 -24.15 12.15 10.67
C LEU A 443 -24.68 12.04 9.25
N VAL A 444 -25.42 13.04 8.81
CA VAL A 444 -25.89 13.15 7.42
C VAL A 444 -24.88 14.02 6.68
N ALA A 445 -24.09 13.41 5.83
CA ALA A 445 -23.15 14.10 4.96
C ALA A 445 -23.85 14.61 3.70
N SER A 446 -23.51 15.80 3.26
CA SER A 446 -23.87 16.38 1.97
C SER A 446 -22.63 16.99 1.33
N PHE A 447 -22.60 16.99 0.00
CA PHE A 447 -21.44 17.44 -0.77
C PHE A 447 -21.80 18.73 -1.50
N PRO A 448 -21.10 19.86 -1.22
CA PRO A 448 -21.33 21.14 -1.87
C PRO A 448 -21.07 21.12 -3.38
N ARG A 449 -20.08 20.34 -3.82
CA ARG A 449 -19.81 20.11 -5.24
C ARG A 449 -20.68 18.98 -5.79
N PRO A 450 -21.14 19.07 -7.05
CA PRO A 450 -21.73 17.92 -7.72
C PRO A 450 -20.67 16.82 -7.92
N HIS A 451 -21.12 15.57 -7.97
CA HIS A 451 -20.25 14.46 -8.33
C HIS A 451 -19.73 14.62 -9.76
N ASP A 452 -18.41 14.58 -9.91
CA ASP A 452 -17.71 14.66 -11.19
C ASP A 452 -16.67 13.55 -11.28
N LEU A 453 -16.68 12.77 -12.36
CA LEU A 453 -15.74 11.68 -12.61
C LEU A 453 -14.30 12.16 -12.88
N ARG A 454 -14.08 13.46 -13.08
CA ARG A 454 -12.75 14.04 -13.35
C ARG A 454 -12.32 15.03 -12.27
N GLY A 455 -13.27 15.61 -11.57
CA GLY A 455 -13.01 16.58 -10.51
C GLY A 455 -12.71 15.95 -9.16
N PRO A 456 -12.25 16.76 -8.19
CA PRO A 456 -12.02 16.27 -6.84
C PRO A 456 -13.33 15.88 -6.16
N LEU A 457 -13.28 14.78 -5.41
CA LEU A 457 -14.39 14.30 -4.60
C LEU A 457 -14.32 14.86 -3.18
N GLY A 458 -15.48 15.09 -2.58
CA GLY A 458 -15.58 15.28 -1.15
C GLY A 458 -15.27 13.95 -0.43
N GLY A 459 -14.37 14.00 0.55
CA GLY A 459 -13.97 12.81 1.30
C GLY A 459 -13.54 13.13 2.72
N GLY A 460 -13.72 12.17 3.64
CA GLY A 460 -13.34 12.36 5.02
C GLY A 460 -13.45 11.10 5.87
N LEU A 461 -13.07 11.25 7.13
CA LEU A 461 -13.18 10.22 8.15
C LEU A 461 -13.84 10.76 9.42
N VAL A 462 -14.42 9.84 10.18
CA VAL A 462 -14.98 10.10 11.51
C VAL A 462 -14.38 9.08 12.47
N VAL A 463 -13.80 9.57 13.58
CA VAL A 463 -13.29 8.74 14.68
C VAL A 463 -14.17 8.96 15.91
N GLU A 464 -14.74 7.89 16.44
CA GLU A 464 -15.47 7.91 17.71
C GLU A 464 -14.49 7.78 18.88
N LEU A 465 -14.10 8.90 19.50
CA LEU A 465 -13.28 8.87 20.73
C LEU A 465 -14.11 8.36 21.92
N ALA A 466 -15.36 8.80 21.98
CA ALA A 466 -16.42 8.37 22.90
C ALA A 466 -17.77 8.47 22.19
N PRO A 467 -18.87 7.92 22.73
CA PRO A 467 -20.19 8.02 22.11
C PRO A 467 -20.65 9.46 21.84
N ASP A 468 -20.16 10.42 22.60
CA ASP A 468 -20.47 11.85 22.51
C ASP A 468 -19.27 12.73 22.10
N ASP A 469 -18.13 12.15 21.73
CA ASP A 469 -16.90 12.87 21.38
C ASP A 469 -16.30 12.30 20.08
N LEU A 470 -16.39 13.08 19.02
CA LEU A 470 -16.03 12.70 17.67
C LEU A 470 -14.87 13.55 17.14
N VAL A 471 -14.00 12.95 16.36
CA VAL A 471 -13.12 13.66 15.43
C VAL A 471 -13.69 13.50 14.03
N VAL A 472 -13.96 14.61 13.36
CA VAL A 472 -14.47 14.65 11.97
C VAL A 472 -13.45 15.40 11.13
N ALA A 473 -12.90 14.76 10.10
CA ALA A 473 -11.82 15.33 9.29
C ALA A 473 -12.00 14.99 7.82
N GLY A 474 -11.62 15.90 6.94
CA GLY A 474 -11.73 15.69 5.49
C GLY A 474 -11.84 16.99 4.71
N CYS A 475 -12.30 16.89 3.46
CA CYS A 475 -12.41 17.98 2.49
C CYS A 475 -13.77 17.93 1.79
N GLY A 476 -14.43 19.09 1.58
CA GLY A 476 -15.61 19.22 0.74
C GLY A 476 -16.87 18.50 1.25
N ILE A 477 -17.12 18.49 2.56
CA ILE A 477 -18.27 17.80 3.17
C ILE A 477 -18.94 18.71 4.21
N ASP A 478 -20.26 18.82 4.15
CA ASP A 478 -21.07 19.39 5.21
C ASP A 478 -21.81 18.27 5.96
N PHE A 479 -21.77 18.27 7.28
CA PHE A 479 -22.47 17.30 8.12
C PHE A 479 -23.57 17.93 8.95
N VAL A 480 -24.69 17.22 9.05
CA VAL A 480 -25.75 17.48 10.02
C VAL A 480 -25.81 16.31 11.00
N ALA A 481 -25.55 16.57 12.27
CA ALA A 481 -25.71 15.58 13.32
C ALA A 481 -27.18 15.42 13.70
N ARG A 482 -27.65 14.19 13.85
CA ARG A 482 -29.00 13.83 14.24
C ARG A 482 -29.02 12.92 15.45
N ASP A 483 -29.93 13.17 16.38
CA ASP A 483 -30.34 12.22 17.38
C ASP A 483 -31.50 11.40 16.81
N LEU A 484 -31.31 10.10 16.66
CA LEU A 484 -32.30 9.19 16.06
C LEU A 484 -33.50 8.90 16.97
N GLU A 485 -33.38 9.18 18.29
CA GLU A 485 -34.46 9.04 19.27
C GLU A 485 -35.30 10.35 19.40
N ALA A 486 -34.79 11.46 18.85
CA ALA A 486 -35.52 12.73 18.90
C ALA A 486 -36.71 12.68 17.93
N PRO A 487 -37.84 13.30 18.29
CA PRO A 487 -39.01 13.42 17.39
C PRO A 487 -38.60 14.07 16.07
N LEU A 488 -39.15 13.58 14.96
CA LEU A 488 -39.00 14.21 13.64
C LEU A 488 -39.58 15.63 13.72
N VAL A 489 -38.73 16.62 13.55
CA VAL A 489 -39.11 18.04 13.51
C VAL A 489 -39.09 18.49 12.05
N ASP A 490 -39.86 19.58 11.79
CA ASP A 490 -39.88 20.26 10.49
C ASP A 490 -38.47 20.35 9.88
N PRO A 491 -38.27 19.93 8.62
CA PRO A 491 -36.99 20.04 7.93
C PRO A 491 -36.30 21.40 8.00
N HIS A 492 -37.05 22.48 8.08
CA HIS A 492 -36.55 23.85 8.24
C HIS A 492 -35.98 24.15 9.64
N GLN A 493 -36.26 23.31 10.63
CA GLN A 493 -35.73 23.46 12.01
C GLN A 493 -34.51 22.55 12.29
N TRP A 494 -34.08 21.74 11.35
CA TRP A 494 -32.97 20.79 11.56
C TRP A 494 -31.65 21.47 11.92
N ALA A 495 -31.35 22.59 11.30
CA ALA A 495 -30.13 23.34 11.56
C ALA A 495 -30.05 23.88 13.00
N THR A 496 -31.20 24.17 13.63
CA THR A 496 -31.27 24.78 14.97
C THR A 496 -31.34 23.78 16.13
N ARG A 497 -31.55 22.48 15.85
CA ARG A 497 -31.73 21.42 16.86
C ARG A 497 -30.74 20.27 16.76
N GLN A 498 -29.57 20.51 16.18
CA GLN A 498 -28.51 19.49 16.19
C GLN A 498 -28.07 19.20 17.63
N PRO A 499 -27.83 17.92 18.00
CA PRO A 499 -27.34 17.55 19.32
C PRO A 499 -25.87 17.92 19.52
N VAL A 500 -25.41 19.00 18.92
CA VAL A 500 -24.01 19.45 19.00
C VAL A 500 -23.84 20.32 20.25
N LEU A 501 -22.92 19.93 21.14
CA LEU A 501 -22.53 20.68 22.32
C LEU A 501 -21.43 21.70 21.97
N SER A 502 -20.36 21.25 21.32
CA SER A 502 -19.27 22.13 20.86
C SER A 502 -18.63 21.61 19.58
N ILE A 503 -18.03 22.53 18.81
CA ILE A 503 -17.19 22.24 17.66
C ILE A 503 -15.90 23.04 17.85
N ASP A 504 -14.78 22.34 17.91
CA ASP A 504 -13.45 22.92 18.03
C ASP A 504 -12.62 22.54 16.78
N GLU A 505 -12.12 23.52 16.05
CA GLU A 505 -11.04 23.29 15.06
C GLU A 505 -9.75 22.96 15.80
N GLY A 506 -8.88 22.19 15.17
CA GLY A 506 -7.59 21.88 15.76
C GLY A 506 -6.79 20.86 14.95
N THR A 507 -5.79 20.28 15.61
CA THR A 507 -4.94 19.24 15.03
C THR A 507 -4.53 18.24 16.10
N PHE A 508 -3.77 17.22 15.68
CA PHE A 508 -3.15 16.27 16.58
C PHE A 508 -1.62 16.40 16.54
N GLU A 509 -0.98 16.34 17.69
CA GLU A 509 0.45 16.14 17.87
C GLU A 509 0.62 14.74 18.51
N GLY A 510 0.95 13.75 17.70
CA GLY A 510 0.81 12.36 18.09
C GLY A 510 -0.65 12.02 18.41
N GLU A 511 -0.91 11.56 19.62
CA GLU A 511 -2.31 11.27 20.08
C GLU A 511 -2.95 12.45 20.84
N ARG A 512 -2.22 13.54 21.05
CA ARG A 512 -2.70 14.69 21.83
C ARG A 512 -3.45 15.66 20.93
N TRP A 513 -4.73 15.93 21.27
CA TRP A 513 -5.50 17.00 20.64
C TRP A 513 -4.92 18.38 20.99
N VAL A 514 -4.67 19.19 19.99
CA VAL A 514 -4.27 20.60 20.10
C VAL A 514 -5.42 21.47 19.58
N PRO A 515 -6.20 22.11 20.48
CA PRO A 515 -7.34 22.91 20.08
C PRO A 515 -6.89 24.21 19.40
N GLY A 516 -7.61 24.59 18.36
CA GLY A 516 -7.56 25.89 17.70
C GLY A 516 -8.76 26.76 18.07
N ARG A 517 -9.51 27.20 17.05
CA ARG A 517 -10.71 28.03 17.26
C ARG A 517 -11.89 27.18 17.70
N ARG A 518 -12.68 27.72 18.65
CA ARG A 518 -14.03 27.21 18.92
C ARG A 518 -15.02 27.85 17.96
N LEU A 519 -15.71 27.05 17.18
CA LEU A 519 -16.73 27.53 16.25
C LEU A 519 -18.04 27.78 16.99
N ASN A 520 -18.59 28.97 16.85
CA ASN A 520 -19.81 29.38 17.51
C ASN A 520 -20.61 30.39 16.66
N GLY A 521 -21.83 30.76 17.09
CA GLY A 521 -22.69 31.65 16.31
C GLY A 521 -22.97 31.08 14.92
N ASP A 522 -22.73 31.88 13.89
CA ASP A 522 -22.98 31.53 12.50
C ASP A 522 -21.97 30.50 11.93
N GLU A 523 -20.87 30.27 12.62
CA GLU A 523 -19.87 29.25 12.26
C GLU A 523 -20.11 27.87 12.92
N ARG A 524 -21.19 27.71 13.70
CA ARG A 524 -21.48 26.48 14.45
C ARG A 524 -22.03 25.37 13.53
N TRP A 525 -21.23 24.99 12.53
CA TRP A 525 -21.54 23.92 11.59
C TRP A 525 -20.41 22.91 11.55
N VAL A 526 -20.75 21.62 11.43
CA VAL A 526 -19.77 20.58 11.16
C VAL A 526 -19.48 20.60 9.66
N ARG A 527 -18.65 21.55 9.24
CA ARG A 527 -18.28 21.77 7.85
C ARG A 527 -16.81 21.51 7.64
N LEU A 528 -16.51 20.69 6.66
CA LEU A 528 -15.17 20.43 6.16
C LEU A 528 -15.03 21.16 4.82
N PRO A 529 -14.37 22.33 4.80
CA PRO A 529 -14.21 23.11 3.57
C PRO A 529 -13.35 22.36 2.55
N GLU A 530 -13.26 22.88 1.34
CA GLU A 530 -12.44 22.27 0.28
C GLU A 530 -10.96 22.20 0.63
N GLU A 531 -10.45 23.19 1.36
CA GLU A 531 -9.06 23.24 1.85
C GLU A 531 -8.75 22.16 2.90
N GLY A 532 -9.81 21.52 3.43
CA GLY A 532 -9.74 20.53 4.47
C GLY A 532 -9.77 21.10 5.88
N ALA A 533 -10.33 20.33 6.80
CA ALA A 533 -10.37 20.66 8.23
C ALA A 533 -10.32 19.40 9.10
N ILE A 534 -9.92 19.61 10.35
CA ILE A 534 -10.00 18.62 11.44
C ILE A 534 -10.81 19.28 12.55
N LEU A 535 -11.94 18.68 12.87
CA LEU A 535 -12.88 19.17 13.88
C LEU A 535 -13.05 18.15 14.99
N ARG A 536 -13.05 18.61 16.25
CA ARG A 536 -13.54 17.82 17.37
C ARG A 536 -14.95 18.26 17.70
N VAL A 537 -15.88 17.33 17.58
CA VAL A 537 -17.32 17.59 17.76
C VAL A 537 -17.79 16.87 19.00
N ARG A 538 -18.29 17.61 19.97
CA ARG A 538 -18.94 17.04 21.15
C ARG A 538 -20.45 17.11 21.00
N LEU A 539 -21.10 16.02 21.35
CA LEU A 539 -22.54 15.88 21.24
C LEU A 539 -23.19 15.98 22.62
N ARG A 540 -24.40 16.53 22.64
CA ARG A 540 -25.26 16.50 23.82
C ARG A 540 -26.17 15.29 23.70
N LEU A 541 -25.75 14.18 24.27
CA LEU A 541 -26.56 12.98 24.40
C LEU A 541 -27.11 12.95 25.83
N PRO A 542 -28.44 12.76 26.05
CA PRO A 542 -29.01 12.62 27.38
C PRO A 542 -28.62 11.35 28.08
#